data_78f8f3650acd5f53b8b9854d2f6675c1
#
_entry.id   78f8f3650acd5f53b8b9854d2f6675c1
#
_cell.length_a   1.000
_cell.length_b   1.000
_cell.length_c   1.000
_cell.angle_alpha   90.00
_cell.angle_beta   90.00
_cell.angle_gamma   90.00
#
_symmetry.space_group_name_H-M   'P 1'
#
loop_
_entity.id
_entity.type
_entity.pdbx_description
1 polymer ?
#
loop_
_entity_poly.entity_id
_entity_poly.type
_entity_poly.pdbx_seq_one_letter_code
_entity_poly.pdbx_strand_id
1 'polypeptide(L)'
;TKEGGIAGPKVLEHMIDCFMMLDSPAGSRYRTLRGHKNRFGAVNELGIFAMTDLGMKEVANPSAIFPQRGDVDSPGSIATVTWEGTRPLLVELQALVDDVAGGHPKRVAVGLDQQRLAMHLAVLHRHCGIALSDQDVFANVVGGVRITETGADLALLLAVLGSFRDRVLPRELIVFGELGLTGELRPVANGQERLREAAKHGFKSAIVPFANRPKESLGQMKVHGVKTLSAALEVLQSL
;
A
#
# COMPACT_ATOMS: atom_id res chain seq x y z
N THR A 1 -12.16 7.21 19.28
CA THR A 1 -11.06 8.08 19.76
C THR A 1 -10.20 8.52 18.57
N LYS A 2 -9.48 9.64 18.68
CA LYS A 2 -8.59 10.17 17.62
C LYS A 2 -7.49 9.18 17.18
N GLU A 3 -7.25 8.14 17.95
CA GLU A 3 -6.22 7.13 17.72
C GLU A 3 -6.77 5.78 17.24
N GLY A 4 -8.03 5.73 16.79
CA GLY A 4 -8.66 4.50 16.27
C GLY A 4 -8.99 3.43 17.34
N GLY A 5 -8.82 3.74 18.61
CA GLY A 5 -9.20 2.86 19.70
C GLY A 5 -10.68 2.99 20.07
N ILE A 6 -11.28 1.90 20.54
CA ILE A 6 -12.67 1.88 21.00
C ILE A 6 -12.78 2.77 22.26
N ALA A 7 -13.69 3.76 22.22
CA ALA A 7 -13.95 4.60 23.38
C ALA A 7 -14.88 3.88 24.35
N GLY A 8 -14.43 3.73 25.61
CA GLY A 8 -15.22 3.15 26.70
C GLY A 8 -14.55 1.98 27.40
N PRO A 9 -15.15 1.49 28.49
CA PRO A 9 -14.61 0.33 29.20
C PRO A 9 -14.67 -0.91 28.29
N LYS A 10 -13.56 -1.65 28.18
CA LYS A 10 -13.47 -2.95 27.43
C LYS A 10 -14.50 -3.98 27.90
N VAL A 11 -15.14 -3.75 29.02
CA VAL A 11 -16.22 -4.60 29.57
C VAL A 11 -17.38 -4.78 28.59
N LEU A 12 -17.76 -3.76 27.82
CA LEU A 12 -18.84 -3.86 26.84
C LEU A 12 -18.49 -4.83 25.70
N GLU A 13 -17.23 -4.93 25.29
CA GLU A 13 -16.79 -5.88 24.26
C GLU A 13 -17.01 -7.33 24.68
N HIS A 14 -16.97 -7.63 25.97
CA HIS A 14 -17.20 -8.98 26.49
C HIS A 14 -18.68 -9.34 26.57
N MET A 15 -19.56 -8.34 26.67
CA MET A 15 -21.01 -8.54 26.86
C MET A 15 -21.79 -8.66 25.56
N ILE A 16 -21.23 -8.19 24.43
CA ILE A 16 -21.91 -8.21 23.13
C ILE A 16 -21.42 -9.37 22.27
N ASP A 17 -22.28 -9.93 21.44
CA ASP A 17 -21.97 -11.05 20.57
C ASP A 17 -21.38 -10.62 19.22
N CYS A 18 -21.73 -9.43 18.75
CA CYS A 18 -21.22 -8.86 17.50
C CYS A 18 -20.89 -7.38 17.69
N PHE A 19 -19.75 -6.98 17.16
CA PHE A 19 -19.32 -5.58 17.13
C PHE A 19 -18.75 -5.25 15.75
N MET A 20 -19.36 -4.26 15.12
CA MET A 20 -18.90 -3.72 13.84
C MET A 20 -18.54 -2.24 14.00
N MET A 21 -17.45 -1.82 13.35
CA MET A 21 -17.02 -0.43 13.33
C MET A 21 -17.17 0.14 11.93
N LEU A 22 -17.89 1.24 11.83
CA LEU A 22 -17.93 2.07 10.63
C LEU A 22 -16.90 3.20 10.79
N ASP A 23 -15.88 3.16 9.96
CA ASP A 23 -14.81 4.16 9.96
C ASP A 23 -14.97 5.14 8.80
N SER A 24 -14.55 6.38 9.07
CA SER A 24 -14.67 7.50 8.14
C SER A 24 -13.38 8.31 8.18
N PRO A 25 -12.37 7.95 7.38
CA PRO A 25 -11.16 8.74 7.29
C PRO A 25 -11.47 10.20 6.91
N ALA A 26 -10.80 11.15 7.58
CA ALA A 26 -11.03 12.56 7.33
C ALA A 26 -10.77 12.90 5.85
N GLY A 27 -11.73 13.58 5.21
CA GLY A 27 -11.66 13.96 3.80
C GLY A 27 -11.97 12.85 2.79
N SER A 28 -12.19 11.61 3.22
CA SER A 28 -12.57 10.51 2.33
C SER A 28 -14.08 10.50 2.08
N ARG A 29 -14.47 10.32 0.82
CA ARG A 29 -15.87 10.03 0.45
C ARG A 29 -16.26 8.57 0.67
N TYR A 30 -15.31 7.73 1.05
CA TYR A 30 -15.54 6.32 1.34
C TYR A 30 -15.68 6.08 2.83
N ARG A 31 -16.43 5.04 3.17
CA ARG A 31 -16.62 4.53 4.52
C ARG A 31 -16.28 3.06 4.52
N THR A 32 -15.62 2.60 5.57
CA THR A 32 -15.28 1.20 5.74
C THR A 32 -16.04 0.63 6.93
N LEU A 33 -16.76 -0.45 6.71
CA LEU A 33 -17.43 -1.23 7.75
C LEU A 33 -16.63 -2.48 8.02
N ARG A 34 -16.14 -2.63 9.25
CA ARG A 34 -15.32 -3.77 9.67
C ARG A 34 -15.95 -4.50 10.86
N GLY A 35 -16.01 -5.82 10.77
CA GLY A 35 -16.32 -6.67 11.94
C GLY A 35 -15.12 -6.76 12.87
N HIS A 36 -15.29 -6.38 14.13
CA HIS A 36 -14.26 -6.51 15.18
C HIS A 36 -14.50 -7.72 16.07
N LYS A 37 -15.76 -8.07 16.30
CA LYS A 37 -16.16 -9.25 17.04
C LYS A 37 -17.40 -9.84 16.42
N ASN A 38 -17.41 -11.14 16.22
CA ASN A 38 -18.57 -11.88 15.77
C ASN A 38 -18.50 -13.30 16.34
N ARG A 39 -19.41 -13.61 17.27
CA ARG A 39 -19.47 -14.93 17.90
C ARG A 39 -20.02 -16.01 16.98
N PHE A 40 -20.70 -15.61 15.89
CA PHE A 40 -21.42 -16.49 14.99
C PHE A 40 -20.78 -16.64 13.61
N GLY A 41 -19.63 -15.97 13.36
CA GLY A 41 -18.98 -16.01 12.06
C GLY A 41 -17.64 -15.29 12.02
N ALA A 42 -17.12 -15.07 10.80
CA ALA A 42 -15.87 -14.41 10.58
C ALA A 42 -15.90 -12.93 11.00
N VAL A 43 -14.77 -12.42 11.50
CA VAL A 43 -14.60 -11.01 11.92
C VAL A 43 -13.75 -10.19 10.94
N ASN A 44 -13.16 -10.81 9.93
CA ASN A 44 -12.19 -10.18 9.03
C ASN A 44 -12.82 -9.65 7.74
N GLU A 45 -14.15 -9.56 7.67
CA GLU A 45 -14.83 -9.03 6.50
C GLU A 45 -14.84 -7.50 6.52
N LEU A 46 -14.64 -6.90 5.35
CA LEU A 46 -14.61 -5.46 5.13
C LEU A 46 -15.65 -5.10 4.07
N GLY A 47 -16.60 -4.24 4.45
CA GLY A 47 -17.50 -3.56 3.52
C GLY A 47 -16.98 -2.17 3.18
N ILE A 48 -16.96 -1.79 1.90
CA ILE A 48 -16.62 -0.43 1.47
C ILE A 48 -17.84 0.23 0.86
N PHE A 49 -18.12 1.44 1.31
CA PHE A 49 -19.26 2.22 0.87
C PHE A 49 -18.82 3.60 0.40
N ALA A 50 -19.38 4.08 -0.71
CA ALA A 50 -19.21 5.45 -1.16
C ALA A 50 -20.36 6.32 -0.58
N MET A 51 -20.03 7.51 -0.10
CA MET A 51 -21.03 8.52 0.24
C MET A 51 -21.54 9.18 -1.03
N THR A 52 -22.84 9.15 -1.24
CA THR A 52 -23.55 9.81 -2.34
C THR A 52 -24.62 10.73 -1.78
N ASP A 53 -25.22 11.57 -2.63
CA ASP A 53 -26.33 12.44 -2.25
C ASP A 53 -27.57 11.64 -1.76
N LEU A 54 -27.67 10.38 -2.13
CA LEU A 54 -28.73 9.45 -1.71
C LEU A 54 -28.33 8.58 -0.50
N GLY A 55 -27.16 8.85 0.12
CA GLY A 55 -26.64 8.07 1.25
C GLY A 55 -25.48 7.15 0.88
N MET A 56 -25.25 6.14 1.71
CA MET A 56 -24.17 5.15 1.50
C MET A 56 -24.56 4.14 0.42
N LYS A 57 -23.70 3.98 -0.58
CA LYS A 57 -23.84 2.96 -1.63
C LYS A 57 -22.67 1.98 -1.55
N GLU A 58 -22.97 0.69 -1.53
CA GLU A 58 -21.96 -0.36 -1.54
C GLU A 58 -21.07 -0.25 -2.79
N VAL A 59 -19.78 -0.41 -2.56
CA VAL A 59 -18.77 -0.51 -3.60
C VAL A 59 -18.44 -1.98 -3.81
N ALA A 60 -19.05 -2.59 -4.80
CA ALA A 60 -18.90 -4.01 -5.09
C ALA A 60 -17.46 -4.41 -5.48
N ASN A 61 -16.73 -3.50 -6.12
CA ASN A 61 -15.34 -3.70 -6.50
C ASN A 61 -14.46 -2.54 -5.99
N PRO A 62 -13.99 -2.60 -4.74
CA PRO A 62 -13.15 -1.56 -4.17
C PRO A 62 -11.84 -1.32 -4.93
N SER A 63 -11.26 -2.39 -5.48
CA SER A 63 -10.02 -2.32 -6.26
C SER A 63 -10.16 -1.48 -7.54
N ALA A 64 -11.35 -1.34 -8.10
CA ALA A 64 -11.58 -0.49 -9.27
C ALA A 64 -11.61 1.02 -8.95
N ILE A 65 -11.67 1.39 -7.67
CA ILE A 65 -11.79 2.78 -7.25
C ILE A 65 -10.42 3.42 -7.02
N PHE A 66 -9.47 2.62 -6.53
CA PHE A 66 -8.20 3.14 -6.04
C PHE A 66 -7.13 3.39 -7.10
N PRO A 67 -7.00 2.60 -8.18
CA PRO A 67 -6.00 2.89 -9.21
C PRO A 67 -6.54 3.77 -10.34
N GLN A 68 -7.31 4.81 -10.02
CA GLN A 68 -7.52 5.90 -10.98
C GLN A 68 -6.27 6.80 -10.98
N ARG A 69 -5.16 6.27 -11.51
CA ARG A 69 -4.07 7.15 -11.91
C ARG A 69 -4.65 8.19 -12.85
N GLY A 70 -4.48 9.46 -12.52
CA GLY A 70 -4.91 10.58 -13.36
C GLY A 70 -4.44 10.38 -14.81
N ASP A 71 -5.06 11.06 -15.76
CA ASP A 71 -4.70 10.95 -17.19
C ASP A 71 -3.25 11.36 -17.50
N VAL A 72 -2.60 12.03 -16.54
CA VAL A 72 -1.21 12.49 -16.65
C VAL A 72 -0.28 11.53 -15.91
N ASP A 73 0.73 11.02 -16.63
CA ASP A 73 1.81 10.27 -16.05
C ASP A 73 2.70 11.18 -15.21
N SER A 74 2.81 10.89 -13.91
CA SER A 74 3.61 11.68 -12.98
C SER A 74 4.61 10.79 -12.26
N PRO A 75 5.87 11.27 -12.07
CA PRO A 75 6.83 10.59 -11.23
C PRO A 75 6.32 10.39 -9.80
N GLY A 76 6.77 9.34 -9.14
CA GLY A 76 6.43 9.11 -7.75
C GLY A 76 5.11 8.40 -7.48
N SER A 77 4.39 7.94 -8.52
CA SER A 77 3.17 7.16 -8.35
C SER A 77 3.39 5.70 -8.71
N ILE A 78 2.88 4.78 -7.87
CA ILE A 78 2.93 3.33 -8.08
C ILE A 78 1.69 2.63 -7.52
N ALA A 79 1.29 1.54 -8.13
CA ALA A 79 0.24 0.68 -7.62
C ALA A 79 0.81 -0.45 -6.74
N THR A 80 0.12 -0.75 -5.65
CA THR A 80 0.38 -1.91 -4.79
C THR A 80 -0.91 -2.66 -4.48
N VAL A 81 -0.78 -3.87 -3.96
CA VAL A 81 -1.91 -4.64 -3.42
C VAL A 81 -1.70 -4.79 -1.93
N THR A 82 -2.59 -4.23 -1.15
CA THR A 82 -2.67 -4.45 0.30
C THR A 82 -3.70 -5.52 0.62
N TRP A 83 -3.60 -6.12 1.80
CA TRP A 83 -4.56 -7.10 2.28
C TRP A 83 -5.42 -6.48 3.38
N GLU A 84 -6.71 -6.35 3.09
CA GLU A 84 -7.67 -5.78 4.02
C GLU A 84 -8.76 -6.80 4.38
N GLY A 85 -8.82 -7.18 5.66
CA GLY A 85 -9.73 -8.21 6.12
C GLY A 85 -9.49 -9.55 5.43
N THR A 86 -10.38 -9.96 4.55
CA THR A 86 -10.32 -11.24 3.83
C THR A 86 -9.99 -11.11 2.34
N ARG A 87 -9.70 -9.90 1.86
CA ARG A 87 -9.54 -9.66 0.43
C ARG A 87 -8.35 -8.76 0.08
N PRO A 88 -7.78 -8.94 -1.12
CA PRO A 88 -6.81 -8.00 -1.67
C PRO A 88 -7.51 -6.69 -2.07
N LEU A 89 -6.81 -5.58 -1.88
CA LEU A 89 -7.23 -4.25 -2.26
C LEU A 89 -6.10 -3.57 -3.06
N LEU A 90 -6.39 -3.15 -4.28
CA LEU A 90 -5.48 -2.34 -5.08
C LEU A 90 -5.47 -0.91 -4.54
N VAL A 91 -4.28 -0.37 -4.33
CA VAL A 91 -4.07 0.98 -3.80
C VAL A 91 -2.98 1.66 -4.60
N GLU A 92 -3.10 2.96 -4.76
CA GLU A 92 -2.06 3.80 -5.31
C GLU A 92 -1.26 4.45 -4.16
N LEU A 93 0.06 4.36 -4.24
CA LEU A 93 0.99 5.10 -3.41
C LEU A 93 1.60 6.24 -4.21
N GLN A 94 1.64 7.41 -3.60
CA GLN A 94 2.30 8.58 -4.16
C GLN A 94 3.40 9.04 -3.22
N ALA A 95 4.54 9.39 -3.79
CA ALA A 95 5.65 10.01 -3.08
C ALA A 95 6.10 11.27 -3.79
N LEU A 96 6.47 12.26 -3.01
CA LEU A 96 7.12 13.48 -3.45
C LEU A 96 8.45 13.61 -2.72
N VAL A 97 9.51 13.76 -3.49
CA VAL A 97 10.86 14.08 -2.99
C VAL A 97 11.22 15.45 -3.52
N ASP A 98 11.62 16.34 -2.64
CA ASP A 98 11.95 17.73 -2.96
C ASP A 98 13.15 18.20 -2.15
N ASP A 99 13.83 19.22 -2.62
CA ASP A 99 14.94 19.83 -1.90
C ASP A 99 14.45 20.47 -0.59
N VAL A 100 15.29 20.38 0.45
CA VAL A 100 14.95 20.99 1.74
C VAL A 100 15.00 22.52 1.60
N ALA A 101 13.84 23.16 1.74
CA ALA A 101 13.70 24.61 1.64
C ALA A 101 14.32 25.37 2.84
N GLY A 102 14.89 24.67 3.82
CA GLY A 102 15.55 25.20 5.02
C GLY A 102 15.21 24.37 6.26
N GLY A 103 16.18 24.29 7.18
CA GLY A 103 16.03 23.52 8.42
C GLY A 103 16.38 22.05 8.26
N HIS A 104 15.65 21.18 8.96
CA HIS A 104 15.86 19.73 8.93
C HIS A 104 14.95 19.06 7.89
N PRO A 105 15.44 18.02 7.20
CA PRO A 105 14.66 17.23 6.26
C PRO A 105 13.39 16.66 6.87
N LYS A 106 12.26 16.83 6.20
CA LYS A 106 10.96 16.33 6.64
C LYS A 106 10.73 14.91 6.13
N ARG A 107 10.10 14.10 6.95
CA ARG A 107 9.63 12.76 6.60
C ARG A 107 8.17 12.68 6.99
N VAL A 108 7.27 12.72 6.02
CA VAL A 108 5.83 12.73 6.26
C VAL A 108 5.20 11.55 5.54
N ALA A 109 4.39 10.77 6.26
CA ALA A 109 3.63 9.67 5.69
C ALA A 109 2.16 9.80 6.07
N VAL A 110 1.28 9.77 5.07
CA VAL A 110 -0.18 9.79 5.25
C VAL A 110 -0.74 8.44 4.79
N GLY A 111 -1.46 7.77 5.66
CA GLY A 111 -1.96 6.42 5.41
C GLY A 111 -0.92 5.30 5.55
N LEU A 112 0.30 5.62 5.95
CA LEU A 112 1.43 4.70 6.18
C LEU A 112 2.10 5.04 7.52
N ASP A 113 2.93 4.11 8.02
CA ASP A 113 3.75 4.33 9.20
C ASP A 113 4.97 5.20 8.86
N GLN A 114 5.08 6.36 9.51
CA GLN A 114 6.18 7.31 9.29
C GLN A 114 7.54 6.78 9.75
N GLN A 115 7.57 5.97 10.80
CA GLN A 115 8.83 5.38 11.30
C GLN A 115 9.35 4.34 10.30
N ARG A 116 8.45 3.56 9.68
CA ARG A 116 8.83 2.64 8.61
C ARG A 116 9.40 3.37 7.42
N LEU A 117 8.81 4.47 6.99
CA LEU A 117 9.39 5.31 5.91
C LEU A 117 10.83 5.70 6.24
N ALA A 118 11.08 6.21 7.44
CA ALA A 118 12.43 6.63 7.86
C ALA A 118 13.43 5.46 7.85
N MET A 119 13.04 4.28 8.36
CA MET A 119 13.86 3.07 8.32
C MET A 119 14.18 2.62 6.90
N HIS A 120 13.20 2.63 6.00
CA HIS A 120 13.40 2.20 4.62
C HIS A 120 14.30 3.16 3.82
N LEU A 121 14.26 4.46 4.10
CA LEU A 121 15.21 5.42 3.53
C LEU A 121 16.65 5.13 3.97
N ALA A 122 16.85 4.69 5.22
CA ALA A 122 18.17 4.25 5.69
C ALA A 122 18.62 2.94 4.99
N VAL A 123 17.71 2.00 4.75
CA VAL A 123 17.99 0.77 3.98
C VAL A 123 18.38 1.13 2.54
N LEU A 124 17.66 2.05 1.91
CA LEU A 124 17.95 2.53 0.55
C LEU A 124 19.37 3.13 0.46
N HIS A 125 19.72 3.98 1.43
CA HIS A 125 21.07 4.55 1.49
C HIS A 125 22.12 3.44 1.70
N ARG A 126 21.96 2.60 2.71
CA ARG A 126 22.95 1.59 3.10
C ARG A 126 23.21 0.54 2.04
N HIS A 127 22.15 0.05 1.38
CA HIS A 127 22.24 -1.11 0.46
C HIS A 127 22.22 -0.75 -1.01
N CYS A 128 21.79 0.47 -1.38
CA CYS A 128 21.72 0.90 -2.77
C CYS A 128 22.55 2.18 -3.03
N GLY A 129 23.19 2.78 -2.00
CA GLY A 129 24.01 3.98 -2.15
C GLY A 129 23.21 5.25 -2.48
N ILE A 130 21.89 5.23 -2.30
CA ILE A 130 21.01 6.37 -2.62
C ILE A 130 20.69 7.11 -1.34
N ALA A 131 21.32 8.27 -1.15
CA ALA A 131 21.11 9.13 0.00
C ALA A 131 20.01 10.15 -0.29
N LEU A 132 19.09 10.31 0.67
CA LEU A 132 18.03 11.32 0.68
C LEU A 132 18.10 12.16 1.95
N SER A 133 19.31 12.31 2.51
CA SER A 133 19.53 13.00 3.79
C SER A 133 19.25 14.50 3.72
N ASP A 134 19.36 15.09 2.55
CA ASP A 134 19.15 16.49 2.21
C ASP A 134 17.85 16.77 1.43
N GLN A 135 16.96 15.78 1.39
CA GLN A 135 15.70 15.87 0.68
C GLN A 135 14.52 15.79 1.66
N ASP A 136 13.46 16.55 1.41
CA ASP A 136 12.14 16.34 2.00
C ASP A 136 11.46 15.14 1.32
N VAL A 137 10.86 14.24 2.10
CA VAL A 137 10.16 13.07 1.57
C VAL A 137 8.74 13.01 2.12
N PHE A 138 7.78 13.07 1.23
CA PHE A 138 6.36 12.96 1.53
C PHE A 138 5.82 11.70 0.86
N ALA A 139 5.02 10.92 1.58
CA ALA A 139 4.36 9.73 1.06
C ALA A 139 2.88 9.75 1.41
N ASN A 140 2.04 9.34 0.48
CA ASN A 140 0.59 9.35 0.66
C ASN A 140 -0.05 8.09 0.04
N VAL A 141 -1.00 7.51 0.76
CA VAL A 141 -1.90 6.49 0.21
C VAL A 141 -3.12 7.19 -0.38
N VAL A 142 -3.33 7.04 -1.68
CA VAL A 142 -4.44 7.69 -2.38
C VAL A 142 -5.77 7.09 -1.91
N GLY A 143 -6.80 7.94 -1.82
CA GLY A 143 -8.15 7.54 -1.44
C GLY A 143 -8.39 7.45 0.08
N GLY A 144 -7.42 7.87 0.91
CA GLY A 144 -7.58 7.91 2.37
C GLY A 144 -7.56 6.54 3.05
N VAL A 145 -7.08 5.51 2.36
CA VAL A 145 -6.88 4.17 2.93
C VAL A 145 -5.65 4.20 3.85
N ARG A 146 -5.71 3.45 4.94
CA ARG A 146 -4.56 3.26 5.83
C ARG A 146 -4.01 1.85 5.66
N ILE A 147 -2.75 1.75 5.24
CA ILE A 147 -2.04 0.47 5.14
C ILE A 147 -1.31 0.23 6.45
N THR A 148 -1.62 -0.87 7.10
CA THR A 148 -1.00 -1.27 8.38
C THR A 148 -0.07 -2.47 8.24
N GLU A 149 -0.11 -3.15 7.09
CA GLU A 149 0.76 -4.29 6.79
C GLU A 149 2.09 -3.86 6.17
N THR A 150 3.06 -4.77 6.18
CA THR A 150 4.41 -4.56 5.64
C THR A 150 4.51 -4.73 4.13
N GLY A 151 3.44 -5.22 3.49
CA GLY A 151 3.44 -5.56 2.07
C GLY A 151 3.68 -4.38 1.12
N ALA A 152 3.46 -3.15 1.56
CA ALA A 152 3.63 -1.95 0.75
C ALA A 152 5.05 -1.36 0.79
N ASP A 153 5.98 -1.91 1.57
CA ASP A 153 7.32 -1.35 1.79
C ASP A 153 8.11 -1.16 0.49
N LEU A 154 8.15 -2.20 -0.34
CA LEU A 154 8.86 -2.13 -1.62
C LEU A 154 8.23 -1.09 -2.55
N ALA A 155 6.90 -1.07 -2.65
CA ALA A 155 6.19 -0.11 -3.49
C ALA A 155 6.45 1.32 -3.04
N LEU A 156 6.43 1.57 -1.72
CA LEU A 156 6.75 2.88 -1.15
C LEU A 156 8.13 3.38 -1.58
N LEU A 157 9.17 2.54 -1.48
CA LEU A 157 10.51 2.92 -1.89
C LEU A 157 10.63 3.14 -3.39
N LEU A 158 9.95 2.33 -4.21
CA LEU A 158 9.97 2.56 -5.66
C LEU A 158 9.24 3.84 -6.05
N ALA A 159 8.15 4.22 -5.34
CA ALA A 159 7.52 5.52 -5.51
C ALA A 159 8.47 6.67 -5.16
N VAL A 160 9.14 6.59 -4.00
CA VAL A 160 10.14 7.58 -3.58
C VAL A 160 11.24 7.74 -4.62
N LEU A 161 11.76 6.62 -5.15
CA LEU A 161 12.80 6.66 -6.19
C LEU A 161 12.30 7.21 -7.52
N GLY A 162 11.06 6.90 -7.89
CA GLY A 162 10.43 7.48 -9.08
C GLY A 162 10.38 9.00 -8.99
N SER A 163 9.95 9.53 -7.84
CA SER A 163 9.93 10.97 -7.59
C SER A 163 11.35 11.56 -7.57
N PHE A 164 12.27 10.95 -6.81
CA PHE A 164 13.65 11.45 -6.66
C PHE A 164 14.42 11.52 -7.99
N ARG A 165 14.14 10.60 -8.91
CA ARG A 165 14.81 10.53 -10.23
C ARG A 165 14.00 11.18 -11.34
N ASP A 166 12.89 11.83 -11.01
CA ASP A 166 11.94 12.39 -11.97
C ASP A 166 11.54 11.38 -13.07
N ARG A 167 11.36 10.11 -12.65
CA ARG A 167 11.05 8.99 -13.54
C ARG A 167 9.63 8.51 -13.33
N VAL A 168 8.85 8.52 -14.40
CA VAL A 168 7.52 7.90 -14.44
C VAL A 168 7.66 6.38 -14.39
N LEU A 169 6.92 5.74 -13.49
CA LEU A 169 6.86 4.29 -13.38
C LEU A 169 5.75 3.72 -14.27
N PRO A 170 5.95 2.52 -14.86
CA PRO A 170 4.95 1.93 -15.76
C PRO A 170 3.58 1.82 -15.11
N ARG A 171 2.53 2.25 -15.79
CA ARG A 171 1.14 2.21 -15.28
C ARG A 171 0.65 0.79 -14.98
N GLU A 172 1.10 -0.16 -15.76
CA GLU A 172 0.71 -1.56 -15.66
C GLU A 172 1.60 -2.38 -14.73
N LEU A 173 2.46 -1.69 -13.93
CA LEU A 173 3.33 -2.29 -12.92
C LEU A 173 2.63 -2.32 -11.57
N ILE A 174 2.58 -3.52 -10.98
CA ILE A 174 2.18 -3.73 -9.58
C ILE A 174 3.40 -4.13 -8.75
N VAL A 175 3.50 -3.61 -7.55
CA VAL A 175 4.63 -3.91 -6.66
C VAL A 175 4.12 -4.20 -5.26
N PHE A 176 4.64 -5.25 -4.64
CA PHE A 176 4.45 -5.50 -3.22
C PHE A 176 5.62 -6.31 -2.64
N GLY A 177 5.82 -6.22 -1.35
CA GLY A 177 6.84 -6.98 -0.62
C GLY A 177 7.28 -6.28 0.66
N GLU A 178 7.58 -7.06 1.68
CA GLU A 178 8.17 -6.55 2.91
C GLU A 178 9.67 -6.34 2.73
N LEU A 179 10.19 -5.25 3.24
CA LEU A 179 11.62 -4.92 3.20
C LEU A 179 12.23 -5.05 4.59
N GLY A 180 13.21 -5.95 4.72
CA GLY A 180 14.03 -6.08 5.91
C GLY A 180 15.17 -5.06 5.98
N LEU A 181 15.70 -4.83 7.18
CA LEU A 181 16.78 -3.88 7.43
C LEU A 181 18.12 -4.27 6.77
N THR A 182 18.27 -5.54 6.40
CA THR A 182 19.46 -6.03 5.68
C THR A 182 19.32 -5.93 4.16
N GLY A 183 18.24 -5.27 3.67
CA GLY A 183 17.97 -5.08 2.25
C GLY A 183 17.33 -6.28 1.56
N GLU A 184 17.00 -7.33 2.32
CA GLU A 184 16.28 -8.49 1.80
C GLU A 184 14.80 -8.22 1.61
N LEU A 185 14.21 -8.85 0.61
CA LEU A 185 12.77 -8.83 0.37
C LEU A 185 12.13 -10.12 0.90
N ARG A 186 11.22 -9.94 1.85
CA ARG A 186 10.48 -10.99 2.51
C ARG A 186 9.13 -11.20 1.87
N PRO A 187 8.65 -12.46 1.81
CA PRO A 187 7.33 -12.75 1.28
C PRO A 187 6.24 -12.14 2.18
N VAL A 188 5.17 -11.75 1.52
CA VAL A 188 3.93 -11.33 2.20
C VAL A 188 2.87 -12.42 2.08
N ALA A 189 1.94 -12.44 3.01
CA ALA A 189 0.81 -13.35 2.98
C ALA A 189 -0.04 -13.16 1.72
N ASN A 190 -0.65 -14.25 1.26
CA ASN A 190 -1.60 -14.26 0.14
C ASN A 190 -1.04 -13.67 -1.18
N GLY A 191 0.26 -13.88 -1.45
CA GLY A 191 0.92 -13.31 -2.63
C GLY A 191 0.28 -13.72 -3.96
N GLN A 192 -0.25 -14.96 -4.05
CA GLN A 192 -0.93 -15.44 -5.27
C GLN A 192 -2.26 -14.72 -5.50
N GLU A 193 -3.03 -14.52 -4.44
CA GLU A 193 -4.32 -13.80 -4.49
C GLU A 193 -4.11 -12.34 -4.87
N ARG A 194 -3.06 -11.71 -4.34
CA ARG A 194 -2.67 -10.33 -4.70
C ARG A 194 -2.35 -10.22 -6.18
N LEU A 195 -1.57 -11.15 -6.73
CA LEU A 195 -1.22 -11.17 -8.15
C LEU A 195 -2.44 -11.44 -9.03
N ARG A 196 -3.33 -12.37 -8.64
CA ARG A 196 -4.57 -12.64 -9.36
C ARG A 196 -5.47 -11.41 -9.42
N GLU A 197 -5.59 -10.70 -8.31
CA GLU A 197 -6.36 -9.45 -8.26
C GLU A 197 -5.77 -8.40 -9.18
N ALA A 198 -4.46 -8.18 -9.14
CA ALA A 198 -3.79 -7.27 -10.06
C ALA A 198 -3.99 -7.65 -11.53
N ALA A 199 -3.88 -8.93 -11.87
CA ALA A 199 -4.11 -9.41 -13.24
C ALA A 199 -5.54 -9.13 -13.74
N LYS A 200 -6.56 -9.31 -12.89
CA LYS A 200 -7.97 -8.98 -13.20
C LYS A 200 -8.16 -7.50 -13.54
N HIS A 201 -7.34 -6.63 -12.96
CA HIS A 201 -7.39 -5.18 -13.18
C HIS A 201 -6.44 -4.69 -14.28
N GLY A 202 -5.89 -5.59 -15.08
CA GLY A 202 -5.13 -5.24 -16.27
C GLY A 202 -3.65 -4.93 -16.05
N PHE A 203 -3.10 -5.21 -14.85
CA PHE A 203 -1.67 -5.10 -14.64
C PHE A 203 -0.92 -6.19 -15.41
N LYS A 204 0.13 -5.80 -16.14
CA LYS A 204 0.89 -6.68 -17.02
C LYS A 204 2.27 -7.04 -16.49
N SER A 205 2.78 -6.32 -15.50
CA SER A 205 4.05 -6.61 -14.85
C SER A 205 3.94 -6.50 -13.34
N ALA A 206 4.75 -7.31 -12.64
CA ALA A 206 4.81 -7.31 -11.20
C ALA A 206 6.25 -7.44 -10.70
N ILE A 207 6.64 -6.67 -9.67
CA ILE A 207 7.88 -6.87 -8.91
C ILE A 207 7.49 -7.30 -7.50
N VAL A 208 7.89 -8.52 -7.11
CA VAL A 208 7.46 -9.14 -5.86
C VAL A 208 8.63 -9.92 -5.23
N PRO A 209 8.56 -10.25 -3.93
CA PRO A 209 9.52 -11.16 -3.32
C PRO A 209 9.59 -12.49 -4.06
N PHE A 210 10.78 -13.04 -4.22
CA PHE A 210 11.00 -14.28 -4.95
C PHE A 210 10.10 -15.43 -4.47
N ALA A 211 9.86 -15.53 -3.16
CA ALA A 211 8.99 -16.54 -2.58
C ALA A 211 7.49 -16.34 -2.89
N ASN A 212 7.06 -15.14 -3.29
CA ASN A 212 5.71 -14.86 -3.76
C ASN A 212 5.53 -15.07 -5.28
N ARG A 213 6.60 -15.42 -6.00
CA ARG A 213 6.50 -15.71 -7.43
C ARG A 213 5.54 -16.87 -7.68
N PRO A 214 4.62 -16.74 -8.63
CA PRO A 214 3.68 -17.82 -8.93
C PRO A 214 4.40 -19.02 -9.54
N LYS A 215 3.91 -20.22 -9.24
CA LYS A 215 4.40 -21.48 -9.83
C LYS A 215 3.92 -21.64 -11.28
N GLU A 216 2.75 -21.11 -11.58
CA GLU A 216 2.11 -21.15 -12.89
C GLU A 216 1.99 -19.73 -13.45
N SER A 217 1.89 -19.62 -14.77
CA SER A 217 1.71 -18.32 -15.43
C SER A 217 0.37 -17.70 -15.06
N LEU A 218 0.37 -16.40 -14.81
CA LEU A 218 -0.85 -15.62 -14.55
C LEU A 218 -1.27 -14.85 -15.81
N GLY A 219 -1.79 -15.58 -16.78
CA GLY A 219 -2.16 -14.98 -18.06
C GLY A 219 -0.96 -14.34 -18.76
N GLN A 220 -1.07 -13.05 -19.11
CA GLN A 220 0.01 -12.29 -19.76
C GLN A 220 0.90 -11.53 -18.76
N MET A 221 0.64 -11.62 -17.46
CA MET A 221 1.40 -10.88 -16.43
C MET A 221 2.82 -11.45 -16.31
N LYS A 222 3.82 -10.61 -16.53
CA LYS A 222 5.23 -10.93 -16.27
C LYS A 222 5.56 -10.65 -14.82
N VAL A 223 5.90 -11.70 -14.06
CA VAL A 223 6.21 -11.57 -12.63
C VAL A 223 7.71 -11.69 -12.39
N HIS A 224 8.31 -10.61 -11.90
CA HIS A 224 9.71 -10.52 -11.51
C HIS A 224 9.84 -10.82 -10.01
N GLY A 225 10.29 -12.04 -9.69
CA GLY A 225 10.57 -12.43 -8.30
C GLY A 225 11.98 -12.03 -7.91
N VAL A 226 12.12 -11.15 -6.94
CA VAL A 226 13.41 -10.59 -6.48
C VAL A 226 13.67 -10.90 -5.01
N LYS A 227 14.95 -11.00 -4.63
CA LYS A 227 15.36 -11.37 -3.26
C LYS A 227 15.84 -10.16 -2.45
N THR A 228 16.28 -9.10 -3.12
CA THR A 228 16.85 -7.91 -2.49
C THR A 228 16.32 -6.63 -3.11
N LEU A 229 16.43 -5.53 -2.38
CA LEU A 229 16.08 -4.20 -2.89
C LEU A 229 16.89 -3.86 -4.13
N SER A 230 18.21 -4.13 -4.14
CA SER A 230 19.07 -3.86 -5.31
C SER A 230 18.58 -4.57 -6.57
N ALA A 231 18.20 -5.86 -6.45
CA ALA A 231 17.64 -6.61 -7.58
C ALA A 231 16.29 -6.04 -8.06
N ALA A 232 15.46 -5.53 -7.14
CA ALA A 232 14.21 -4.85 -7.52
C ALA A 232 14.49 -3.57 -8.32
N LEU A 233 15.52 -2.81 -7.96
CA LEU A 233 15.94 -1.60 -8.70
C LEU A 233 16.48 -1.92 -10.09
N GLU A 234 17.26 -3.00 -10.23
CA GLU A 234 17.74 -3.46 -11.53
C GLU A 234 16.58 -3.84 -12.47
N VAL A 235 15.61 -4.61 -11.94
CA VAL A 235 14.39 -4.93 -12.69
C VAL A 235 13.65 -3.66 -13.10
N LEU A 236 13.45 -2.71 -12.18
CA LEU A 236 12.76 -1.46 -12.47
C LEU A 236 13.47 -0.65 -13.57
N GLN A 237 14.79 -0.69 -13.62
CA GLN A 237 15.56 0.00 -14.65
C GLN A 237 15.37 -0.62 -16.06
N SER A 238 15.07 -1.91 -16.12
CA SER A 238 14.86 -2.66 -17.35
C SER A 238 13.43 -2.59 -17.91
N LEU A 239 12.47 -2.02 -17.13
CA LEU A 239 11.09 -1.78 -17.52
C LEU A 239 10.91 -0.38 -18.09
#